data_01cac1a5d05b63fb1a8776ab4d2944c8
#
_entry.id   01cac1a5d05b63fb1a8776ab4d2944c8
#
_cell.length_a   1.000
_cell.length_b   1.000
_cell.length_c   1.000
_cell.angle_alpha   90.00
_cell.angle_beta   90.00
_cell.angle_gamma   90.00
#
_symmetry.space_group_name_H-M   'P 1'
#
loop_
_entity.id
_entity.type
_entity.pdbx_description
1 polymer ?
#
loop_
_entity_poly.entity_id
_entity_poly.type
_entity_poly.pdbx_seq_one_letter_code
_entity_poly.pdbx_strand_id
1 'polypeptide(L)'
;MKQVFENADKKMNKTINALTSEFAGIRAGRANPAVLDKIMVDYYGSPTAINQLAAISVTEARTLTISPWDQSVVHAVEKAIQSSDLGINPQTDGKVIRLIFPPLTEDRRRDIVKDIKKMEEEAKVAIRSIRRDSMDKLKALKKNGEITEDDLKDAEKKMQNQTDKFIKEIESISQVKEKEIMAVSYTHLRAHETDSYL
;
A
#
# COMPACT_ATOMS: atom_id res chain seq x y z
N MET A 1 22.01 -7.70 -23.97
CA MET A 1 21.78 -8.36 -22.68
C MET A 1 21.53 -7.37 -21.54
N LYS A 2 22.45 -6.46 -21.20
CA LYS A 2 22.33 -5.55 -20.04
C LYS A 2 20.99 -4.78 -20.01
N GLN A 3 20.57 -4.21 -21.13
CA GLN A 3 19.29 -3.52 -21.26
C GLN A 3 18.07 -4.39 -20.93
N VAL A 4 18.10 -5.69 -21.23
CA VAL A 4 16.98 -6.60 -20.94
C VAL A 4 16.84 -6.77 -19.43
N PHE A 5 17.93 -6.95 -18.70
CA PHE A 5 17.95 -7.05 -17.24
C PHE A 5 17.52 -5.75 -16.58
N GLU A 6 18.02 -4.60 -17.02
CA GLU A 6 17.64 -3.29 -16.48
C GLU A 6 16.13 -3.00 -16.69
N ASN A 7 15.60 -3.36 -17.86
CA ASN A 7 14.16 -3.22 -18.12
C ASN A 7 13.31 -4.18 -17.29
N ALA A 8 13.78 -5.41 -17.09
CA ALA A 8 13.12 -6.37 -16.21
C ALA A 8 13.10 -5.84 -14.77
N ASP A 9 14.24 -5.38 -14.26
CA ASP A 9 14.39 -4.82 -12.92
C ASP A 9 13.44 -3.62 -12.70
N LYS A 10 13.43 -2.68 -13.63
CA LYS A 10 12.52 -1.53 -13.57
C LYS A 10 11.05 -1.93 -13.51
N LYS A 11 10.64 -2.93 -14.33
CA LYS A 11 9.26 -3.42 -14.35
C LYS A 11 8.91 -4.17 -13.06
N MET A 12 9.81 -5.01 -12.55
CA MET A 12 9.61 -5.75 -11.30
C MET A 12 9.52 -4.79 -10.11
N ASN A 13 10.40 -3.79 -10.03
CA ASN A 13 10.33 -2.74 -9.00
C ASN A 13 9.02 -1.93 -9.08
N LYS A 14 8.55 -1.63 -10.30
CA LYS A 14 7.25 -0.96 -10.47
C LYS A 14 6.09 -1.80 -9.93
N THR A 15 6.15 -3.12 -10.11
CA THR A 15 5.14 -4.05 -9.57
C THR A 15 5.15 -4.05 -8.05
N ILE A 16 6.33 -4.06 -7.41
CA ILE A 16 6.45 -3.97 -5.94
C ILE A 16 5.94 -2.64 -5.42
N ASN A 17 6.29 -1.54 -6.07
CA ASN A 17 5.81 -0.21 -5.67
C ASN A 17 4.28 -0.10 -5.79
N ALA A 18 3.68 -0.68 -6.83
CA ALA A 18 2.23 -0.73 -6.99
C ALA A 18 1.60 -1.53 -5.84
N LEU A 19 2.11 -2.74 -5.55
CA LEU A 19 1.62 -3.57 -4.44
C LEU A 19 1.75 -2.87 -3.08
N THR A 20 2.88 -2.20 -2.83
CA THR A 20 3.09 -1.44 -1.60
C THR A 20 2.10 -0.28 -1.47
N SER A 21 1.80 0.41 -2.57
CA SER A 21 0.80 1.49 -2.60
C SER A 21 -0.62 0.96 -2.37
N GLU A 22 -0.95 -0.21 -2.92
CA GLU A 22 -2.24 -0.88 -2.67
C GLU A 22 -2.36 -1.28 -1.20
N PHE A 23 -1.30 -1.87 -0.62
CA PHE A 23 -1.27 -2.23 0.80
C PHE A 23 -1.35 -1.01 1.74
N ALA A 24 -0.77 0.13 1.34
CA ALA A 24 -0.91 1.38 2.10
C ALA A 24 -2.37 1.87 2.14
N GLY A 25 -3.15 1.62 1.08
CA GLY A 25 -4.57 1.92 1.02
C GLY A 25 -5.46 0.98 1.85
N ILE A 26 -4.96 -0.18 2.27
CA ILE A 26 -5.72 -1.13 3.09
C ILE A 26 -5.85 -0.61 4.51
N ARG A 27 -7.09 -0.45 4.95
CA ARG A 27 -7.43 0.03 6.30
C ARG A 27 -7.20 -1.10 7.32
N ALA A 28 -6.09 -1.03 8.04
CA ALA A 28 -5.73 -1.99 9.10
C ALA A 28 -6.40 -1.71 10.46
N GLY A 29 -7.45 -0.85 10.50
CA GLY A 29 -8.08 -0.40 11.75
C GLY A 29 -7.24 0.59 12.56
N ARG A 30 -6.05 0.97 12.07
CA ARG A 30 -5.23 2.06 12.59
C ARG A 30 -5.42 3.31 11.74
N ALA A 31 -5.33 4.46 12.37
CA ALA A 31 -5.31 5.74 11.69
C ALA A 31 -4.02 5.85 10.85
N ASN A 32 -4.17 5.93 9.52
CA ASN A 32 -3.07 6.11 8.60
C ASN A 32 -3.29 7.39 7.78
N PRO A 33 -2.39 8.38 7.86
CA PRO A 33 -2.49 9.62 7.08
C PRO A 33 -2.58 9.39 5.57
N ALA A 34 -1.97 8.34 5.04
CA ALA A 34 -1.96 8.03 3.61
C ALA A 34 -3.37 7.80 3.00
N VAL A 35 -4.38 7.54 3.82
CA VAL A 35 -5.77 7.42 3.33
C VAL A 35 -6.33 8.76 2.84
N LEU A 36 -5.75 9.87 3.28
CA LEU A 36 -6.15 11.22 2.91
C LEU A 36 -5.46 11.74 1.65
N ASP A 37 -4.37 11.10 1.19
CA ASP A 37 -3.58 11.56 0.04
C ASP A 37 -4.37 11.57 -1.29
N LYS A 38 -5.41 10.74 -1.37
CA LYS A 38 -6.26 10.65 -2.56
C LYS A 38 -7.44 11.62 -2.55
N ILE A 39 -7.67 12.32 -1.43
CA ILE A 39 -8.81 13.22 -1.27
C ILE A 39 -8.39 14.61 -1.70
N MET A 40 -9.08 15.14 -2.73
CA MET A 40 -8.90 16.49 -3.21
C MET A 40 -9.99 17.40 -2.64
N VAL A 41 -9.58 18.57 -2.19
CA VAL A 41 -10.44 19.62 -1.68
C VAL A 41 -10.45 20.75 -2.68
N ASP A 42 -11.61 21.31 -2.95
CA ASP A 42 -11.70 22.54 -3.75
C ASP A 42 -11.22 23.72 -2.90
N TYR A 43 -10.05 24.20 -3.23
CA TYR A 43 -9.45 25.38 -2.61
C TYR A 43 -9.42 26.52 -3.61
N TYR A 44 -10.35 27.49 -3.44
CA TYR A 44 -10.51 28.64 -4.35
C TYR A 44 -10.59 28.25 -5.84
N GLY A 45 -11.34 27.19 -6.16
CA GLY A 45 -11.52 26.70 -7.53
C GLY A 45 -10.40 25.80 -8.06
N SER A 46 -9.41 25.46 -7.23
CA SER A 46 -8.34 24.52 -7.58
C SER A 46 -8.40 23.27 -6.71
N PRO A 47 -8.43 22.04 -7.30
CA PRO A 47 -8.38 20.79 -6.54
C PRO A 47 -7.00 20.64 -5.89
N THR A 48 -6.95 20.71 -4.57
CA THR A 48 -5.72 20.65 -3.78
C THR A 48 -5.80 19.48 -2.80
N ALA A 49 -4.70 18.74 -2.62
CA ALA A 49 -4.66 17.62 -1.69
C ALA A 49 -4.72 18.11 -0.23
N ILE A 50 -5.39 17.35 0.65
CA ILE A 50 -5.58 17.73 2.07
C ILE A 50 -4.24 17.95 2.79
N ASN A 51 -3.20 17.15 2.46
CA ASN A 51 -1.87 17.29 3.05
C ASN A 51 -1.16 18.61 2.74
N GLN A 52 -1.63 19.34 1.72
CA GLN A 52 -1.13 20.68 1.37
C GLN A 52 -1.89 21.80 2.08
N LEU A 53 -3.08 21.52 2.63
CA LEU A 53 -3.97 22.49 3.26
C LEU A 53 -4.01 22.37 4.78
N ALA A 54 -3.54 21.25 5.33
CA ALA A 54 -3.65 20.95 6.75
C ALA A 54 -2.46 20.13 7.25
N ALA A 55 -2.13 20.31 8.53
CA ALA A 55 -1.27 19.40 9.25
C ALA A 55 -2.07 18.16 9.66
N ILE A 56 -1.57 16.97 9.33
CA ILE A 56 -2.20 15.68 9.66
C ILE A 56 -1.36 14.99 10.72
N SER A 57 -1.97 14.63 11.83
CA SER A 57 -1.32 13.92 12.94
C SER A 57 -2.15 12.74 13.40
N VAL A 58 -1.48 11.70 13.86
CA VAL A 58 -2.11 10.54 14.53
C VAL A 58 -2.10 10.85 16.03
N THR A 59 -3.26 11.18 16.59
CA THR A 59 -3.38 11.52 18.01
C THR A 59 -3.52 10.27 18.86
N GLU A 60 -4.25 9.29 18.35
CA GLU A 60 -4.48 8.00 18.98
C GLU A 60 -4.38 6.89 17.93
N ALA A 61 -4.30 5.64 18.35
CA ALA A 61 -4.15 4.50 17.45
C ALA A 61 -5.21 4.46 16.32
N ARG A 62 -6.38 5.07 16.53
CA ARG A 62 -7.51 5.07 15.60
C ARG A 62 -8.06 6.47 15.30
N THR A 63 -7.37 7.52 15.71
CA THR A 63 -7.82 8.90 15.53
C THR A 63 -6.81 9.68 14.71
N LEU A 64 -7.22 10.14 13.53
CA LEU A 64 -6.51 11.15 12.76
C LEU A 64 -7.03 12.53 13.12
N THR A 65 -6.12 13.43 13.40
CA THR A 65 -6.39 14.84 13.62
C THR A 65 -5.88 15.65 12.44
N ILE A 66 -6.77 16.38 11.80
CA ILE A 66 -6.49 17.25 10.67
C ILE A 66 -6.65 18.68 11.16
N SER A 67 -5.58 19.44 11.13
CA SER A 67 -5.53 20.85 11.55
C SER A 67 -5.28 21.72 10.32
N PRO A 68 -6.31 22.27 9.68
CA PRO A 68 -6.15 23.18 8.56
C PRO A 68 -5.42 24.46 8.99
N TRP A 69 -4.57 24.97 8.12
CA TRP A 69 -3.86 26.23 8.38
C TRP A 69 -4.78 27.43 8.26
N ASP A 70 -5.84 27.30 7.46
CA ASP A 70 -6.87 28.33 7.30
C ASP A 70 -8.22 27.79 7.77
N GLN A 71 -8.86 28.51 8.68
CA GLN A 71 -10.18 28.14 9.22
C GLN A 71 -11.28 28.15 8.16
N SER A 72 -11.14 28.98 7.11
CA SER A 72 -12.12 29.05 6.02
C SER A 72 -12.26 27.73 5.26
N VAL A 73 -11.22 26.89 5.27
CA VAL A 73 -11.16 25.60 4.53
C VAL A 73 -11.70 24.42 5.34
N VAL A 74 -11.91 24.57 6.65
CA VAL A 74 -12.38 23.48 7.52
C VAL A 74 -13.62 22.80 6.96
N HIS A 75 -14.60 23.60 6.54
CA HIS A 75 -15.87 23.08 6.01
C HIS A 75 -15.72 22.41 4.64
N ALA A 76 -14.83 22.93 3.79
CA ALA A 76 -14.51 22.32 2.50
C ALA A 76 -13.81 20.98 2.66
N VAL A 77 -12.88 20.88 3.61
CA VAL A 77 -12.18 19.62 3.97
C VAL A 77 -13.16 18.61 4.54
N GLU A 78 -14.02 19.01 5.47
CA GLU A 78 -15.07 18.16 6.05
C GLU A 78 -15.97 17.58 4.96
N LYS A 79 -16.47 18.41 4.08
CA LYS A 79 -17.34 18.00 2.97
C LYS A 79 -16.62 17.05 1.99
N ALA A 80 -15.37 17.32 1.67
CA ALA A 80 -14.57 16.46 0.82
C ALA A 80 -14.36 15.05 1.43
N ILE A 81 -14.14 14.99 2.75
CA ILE A 81 -14.01 13.72 3.48
C ILE A 81 -15.35 12.98 3.52
N GLN A 82 -16.47 13.66 3.75
CA GLN A 82 -17.80 13.06 3.73
C GLN A 82 -18.18 12.50 2.36
N SER A 83 -17.76 13.19 1.30
CA SER A 83 -18.00 12.75 -0.10
C SER A 83 -17.07 11.64 -0.56
N SER A 84 -16.02 11.35 0.20
CA SER A 84 -15.04 10.32 -0.15
C SER A 84 -15.52 8.93 0.25
N ASP A 85 -14.94 7.90 -0.39
CA ASP A 85 -15.19 6.49 -0.09
C ASP A 85 -14.67 6.04 1.29
N LEU A 86 -14.24 7.00 2.13
CA LEU A 86 -13.75 6.67 3.48
C LEU A 86 -14.83 6.10 4.39
N GLY A 87 -16.10 6.49 4.20
CA GLY A 87 -17.22 6.02 5.02
C GLY A 87 -17.08 6.33 6.51
N ILE A 88 -16.32 7.38 6.87
CA ILE A 88 -16.09 7.85 8.22
C ILE A 88 -16.65 9.25 8.33
N ASN A 89 -17.48 9.49 9.33
CA ASN A 89 -18.00 10.82 9.60
C ASN A 89 -16.95 11.66 10.34
N PRO A 90 -16.47 12.78 9.75
CA PRO A 90 -15.57 13.68 10.44
C PRO A 90 -16.28 14.35 11.61
N GLN A 91 -15.55 14.52 12.72
CA GLN A 91 -15.98 15.32 13.87
C GLN A 91 -15.16 16.62 13.87
N THR A 92 -15.83 17.76 13.85
CA THR A 92 -15.16 19.06 13.83
C THR A 92 -15.46 19.86 15.08
N ASP A 93 -14.41 20.45 15.67
CA ASP A 93 -14.49 21.42 16.77
C ASP A 93 -14.41 22.89 16.24
N GLY A 94 -14.61 23.09 14.93
CA GLY A 94 -14.51 24.40 14.28
C GLY A 94 -13.08 24.83 13.90
N LYS A 95 -12.05 24.21 14.48
CA LYS A 95 -10.63 24.45 14.17
C LYS A 95 -9.90 23.20 13.70
N VAL A 96 -10.35 22.05 14.19
CA VAL A 96 -9.70 20.77 13.99
C VAL A 96 -10.74 19.74 13.59
N ILE A 97 -10.40 18.89 12.63
CA ILE A 97 -11.24 17.79 12.18
C ILE A 97 -10.65 16.51 12.71
N ARG A 98 -11.43 15.70 13.39
CA ARG A 98 -11.04 14.38 13.91
C ARG A 98 -11.74 13.29 13.13
N LEU A 99 -10.97 12.31 12.66
CA LEU A 99 -11.47 11.11 12.01
C LEU A 99 -11.24 9.92 12.94
N ILE A 100 -12.31 9.33 13.43
CA ILE A 100 -12.27 8.17 14.30
C ILE A 100 -12.54 6.92 13.47
N PHE A 101 -11.53 6.06 13.34
CA PHE A 101 -11.63 4.81 12.60
C PHE A 101 -12.29 3.73 13.48
N PRO A 102 -13.39 3.12 13.01
CA PRO A 102 -14.02 2.04 13.77
C PRO A 102 -13.07 0.83 13.88
N PRO A 103 -13.15 0.06 14.99
CA PRO A 103 -12.39 -1.18 15.12
C PRO A 103 -12.81 -2.17 14.03
N LEU A 104 -11.84 -2.87 13.45
CA LEU A 104 -12.14 -3.97 12.54
C LEU A 104 -12.66 -5.18 13.33
N THR A 105 -13.77 -5.74 12.88
CA THR A 105 -14.24 -7.05 13.38
C THR A 105 -13.28 -8.15 12.94
N GLU A 106 -13.26 -9.28 13.64
CA GLU A 106 -12.43 -10.44 13.26
C GLU A 106 -12.74 -10.93 11.85
N ASP A 107 -14.01 -10.99 11.48
CA ASP A 107 -14.43 -11.42 10.15
C ASP A 107 -13.88 -10.48 9.07
N ARG A 108 -13.97 -9.17 9.30
CA ARG A 108 -13.43 -8.18 8.38
C ARG A 108 -11.90 -8.27 8.24
N ARG A 109 -11.19 -8.59 9.33
CA ARG A 109 -9.73 -8.83 9.27
C ARG A 109 -9.41 -10.06 8.41
N ARG A 110 -10.17 -11.15 8.58
CA ARG A 110 -10.00 -12.36 7.76
C ARG A 110 -10.22 -12.10 6.28
N ASP A 111 -11.22 -11.28 5.95
CA ASP A 111 -11.47 -10.89 4.55
C ASP A 111 -10.33 -10.04 3.99
N ILE A 112 -9.83 -9.07 4.75
CA ILE A 112 -8.67 -8.26 4.35
C ILE A 112 -7.43 -9.15 4.12
N VAL A 113 -7.19 -10.14 4.98
CA VAL A 113 -6.07 -11.08 4.77
C VAL A 113 -6.24 -11.90 3.50
N LYS A 114 -7.48 -12.31 3.15
CA LYS A 114 -7.74 -12.97 1.86
C LYS A 114 -7.44 -12.04 0.67
N ASP A 115 -7.85 -10.77 0.77
CA ASP A 115 -7.57 -9.78 -0.26
C ASP A 115 -6.06 -9.54 -0.43
N ILE A 116 -5.30 -9.47 0.68
CA ILE A 116 -3.83 -9.36 0.65
C ILE A 116 -3.22 -10.56 -0.08
N LYS A 117 -3.64 -11.79 0.23
CA LYS A 117 -3.15 -12.99 -0.45
C LYS A 117 -3.47 -13.01 -1.94
N LYS A 118 -4.64 -12.50 -2.32
CA LYS A 118 -5.01 -12.36 -3.72
C LYS A 118 -4.09 -11.37 -4.45
N MET A 119 -3.87 -10.19 -3.87
CA MET A 119 -2.96 -9.18 -4.42
C MET A 119 -1.51 -9.68 -4.50
N GLU A 120 -1.07 -10.46 -3.49
CA GLU A 120 0.24 -11.13 -3.49
C GLU A 120 0.40 -12.07 -4.69
N GLU A 121 -0.58 -12.94 -4.93
CA GLU A 121 -0.55 -13.86 -6.07
C GLU A 121 -0.61 -13.13 -7.41
N GLU A 122 -1.42 -12.08 -7.53
CA GLU A 122 -1.47 -11.24 -8.73
C GLU A 122 -0.10 -10.58 -9.01
N ALA A 123 0.57 -10.07 -7.99
CA ALA A 123 1.92 -9.52 -8.10
C ALA A 123 2.95 -10.59 -8.51
N LYS A 124 2.90 -11.79 -7.92
CA LYS A 124 3.77 -12.93 -8.32
C LYS A 124 3.54 -13.34 -9.78
N VAL A 125 2.29 -13.36 -10.24
CA VAL A 125 1.95 -13.63 -11.64
C VAL A 125 2.55 -12.57 -12.56
N ALA A 126 2.45 -11.28 -12.18
CA ALA A 126 3.07 -10.19 -12.94
C ALA A 126 4.59 -10.34 -13.04
N ILE A 127 5.27 -10.68 -11.94
CA ILE A 127 6.73 -10.93 -11.93
C ILE A 127 7.09 -12.11 -12.86
N ARG A 128 6.32 -13.22 -12.80
CA ARG A 128 6.53 -14.37 -13.69
C ARG A 128 6.32 -14.03 -15.17
N SER A 129 5.36 -13.15 -15.48
CA SER A 129 5.14 -12.66 -16.85
C SER A 129 6.32 -11.81 -17.33
N ILE A 130 6.81 -10.88 -16.51
CA ILE A 130 8.00 -10.07 -16.84
C ILE A 130 9.22 -10.96 -17.09
N ARG A 131 9.40 -12.02 -16.31
CA ARG A 131 10.45 -13.01 -16.55
C ARG A 131 10.31 -13.67 -17.93
N ARG A 132 9.10 -14.15 -18.27
CA ARG A 132 8.84 -14.79 -19.58
C ARG A 132 9.17 -13.84 -20.73
N ASP A 133 8.67 -12.62 -20.69
CA ASP A 133 8.92 -11.60 -21.71
C ASP A 133 10.42 -11.31 -21.87
N SER A 134 11.16 -11.30 -20.75
CA SER A 134 12.60 -11.05 -20.75
C SER A 134 13.37 -12.25 -21.31
N MET A 135 12.93 -13.47 -20.99
CA MET A 135 13.51 -14.69 -21.56
C MET A 135 13.29 -14.79 -23.06
N ASP A 136 12.11 -14.40 -23.56
CA ASP A 136 11.82 -14.41 -24.99
C ASP A 136 12.71 -13.41 -25.75
N LYS A 137 13.00 -12.26 -25.15
CA LYS A 137 13.96 -11.29 -25.69
C LYS A 137 15.38 -11.83 -25.71
N LEU A 138 15.83 -12.52 -24.66
CA LEU A 138 17.15 -13.16 -24.61
C LEU A 138 17.28 -14.26 -25.65
N LYS A 139 16.24 -15.08 -25.87
CA LYS A 139 16.19 -16.08 -26.92
C LYS A 139 16.24 -15.46 -28.34
N ALA A 140 15.56 -14.31 -28.52
CA ALA A 140 15.63 -13.58 -29.77
C ALA A 140 17.05 -13.07 -30.06
N LEU A 141 17.76 -12.55 -29.04
CA LEU A 141 19.16 -12.11 -29.19
C LEU A 141 20.08 -13.30 -29.57
N LYS A 142 19.84 -14.49 -29.00
CA LYS A 142 20.56 -15.72 -29.44
C LYS A 142 20.26 -16.05 -30.90
N LYS A 143 18.99 -16.00 -31.32
CA LYS A 143 18.58 -16.29 -32.69
C LYS A 143 19.21 -15.33 -33.70
N ASN A 144 19.41 -14.07 -33.29
CA ASN A 144 20.07 -13.06 -34.10
C ASN A 144 21.61 -13.17 -34.11
N GLY A 145 22.18 -14.12 -33.33
CA GLY A 145 23.62 -14.30 -33.23
C GLY A 145 24.36 -13.29 -32.35
N GLU A 146 23.64 -12.49 -31.57
CA GLU A 146 24.22 -11.45 -30.69
C GLU A 146 24.77 -12.03 -29.37
N ILE A 147 24.36 -13.23 -29.00
CA ILE A 147 24.81 -13.92 -27.81
C ILE A 147 25.04 -15.42 -28.10
N THR A 148 25.96 -16.02 -27.36
CA THR A 148 26.25 -17.45 -27.40
C THR A 148 25.23 -18.29 -26.62
N GLU A 149 25.29 -19.61 -26.79
CA GLU A 149 24.42 -20.52 -26.00
C GLU A 149 24.78 -20.52 -24.52
N ASP A 150 26.06 -20.41 -24.19
CA ASP A 150 26.53 -20.35 -22.80
C ASP A 150 26.13 -19.02 -22.16
N ASP A 151 26.21 -17.91 -22.89
CA ASP A 151 25.71 -16.62 -22.45
C ASP A 151 24.20 -16.65 -22.13
N LEU A 152 23.41 -17.38 -22.94
CA LEU A 152 21.99 -17.55 -22.71
C LEU A 152 21.72 -18.32 -21.42
N LYS A 153 22.43 -19.45 -21.18
CA LYS A 153 22.31 -20.25 -19.96
C LYS A 153 22.63 -19.44 -18.71
N ASP A 154 23.68 -18.63 -18.76
CA ASP A 154 24.06 -17.75 -17.65
C ASP A 154 23.02 -16.63 -17.44
N ALA A 155 22.47 -16.10 -18.51
CA ALA A 155 21.40 -15.10 -18.45
C ALA A 155 20.11 -15.71 -17.84
N GLU A 156 19.77 -16.95 -18.17
CA GLU A 156 18.64 -17.69 -17.60
C GLU A 156 18.78 -17.83 -16.10
N LYS A 157 19.96 -18.27 -15.61
CA LYS A 157 20.24 -18.38 -14.17
C LYS A 157 20.14 -17.04 -13.46
N LYS A 158 20.72 -15.99 -14.03
CA LYS A 158 20.65 -14.62 -13.46
C LYS A 158 19.21 -14.11 -13.40
N MET A 159 18.43 -14.30 -14.46
CA MET A 159 17.02 -13.91 -14.51
C MET A 159 16.18 -14.70 -13.50
N GLN A 160 16.44 -15.99 -13.32
CA GLN A 160 15.77 -16.80 -12.31
C GLN A 160 16.09 -16.28 -10.90
N ASN A 161 17.38 -16.08 -10.58
CA ASN A 161 17.79 -15.55 -9.27
C ASN A 161 17.17 -14.17 -8.98
N GLN A 162 17.10 -13.31 -9.98
CA GLN A 162 16.44 -12.00 -9.88
C GLN A 162 14.94 -12.17 -9.58
N THR A 163 14.27 -13.02 -10.33
CA THR A 163 12.85 -13.34 -10.13
C THR A 163 12.57 -13.86 -8.72
N ASP A 164 13.39 -14.80 -8.24
CA ASP A 164 13.23 -15.40 -6.90
C ASP A 164 13.44 -14.36 -5.80
N LYS A 165 14.37 -13.41 -5.99
CA LYS A 165 14.56 -12.30 -5.07
C LYS A 165 13.31 -11.42 -4.96
N PHE A 166 12.71 -11.04 -6.09
CA PHE A 166 11.51 -10.22 -6.11
C PHE A 166 10.28 -10.96 -5.55
N ILE A 167 10.15 -12.26 -5.79
CA ILE A 167 9.09 -13.09 -5.20
C ILE A 167 9.22 -13.13 -3.67
N LYS A 168 10.42 -13.35 -3.13
CA LYS A 168 10.67 -13.32 -1.69
C LYS A 168 10.38 -11.95 -1.07
N GLU A 169 10.67 -10.88 -1.78
CA GLU A 169 10.37 -9.52 -1.34
C GLU A 169 8.86 -9.28 -1.25
N ILE A 170 8.09 -9.72 -2.27
CA ILE A 170 6.61 -9.68 -2.25
C ILE A 170 6.06 -10.47 -1.06
N GLU A 171 6.55 -11.69 -0.83
CA GLU A 171 6.13 -12.52 0.32
C GLU A 171 6.43 -11.83 1.66
N SER A 172 7.60 -11.24 1.79
CA SER A 172 7.99 -10.51 3.00
C SER A 172 7.08 -9.32 3.28
N ILE A 173 6.80 -8.50 2.26
CA ILE A 173 5.90 -7.34 2.37
C ILE A 173 4.49 -7.79 2.74
N SER A 174 3.98 -8.86 2.13
CA SER A 174 2.65 -9.41 2.41
C SER A 174 2.56 -9.96 3.84
N GLN A 175 3.56 -10.70 4.30
CA GLN A 175 3.61 -11.23 5.68
C GLN A 175 3.66 -10.12 6.73
N VAL A 176 4.42 -9.06 6.49
CA VAL A 176 4.46 -7.89 7.38
C VAL A 176 3.07 -7.27 7.48
N LYS A 177 2.39 -7.10 6.34
CA LYS A 177 1.05 -6.52 6.30
C LYS A 177 0.00 -7.41 6.97
N GLU A 178 0.04 -8.72 6.75
CA GLU A 178 -0.84 -9.68 7.44
C GLU A 178 -0.66 -9.60 8.97
N LYS A 179 0.59 -9.59 9.44
CA LYS A 179 0.88 -9.45 10.87
C LYS A 179 0.38 -8.12 11.43
N GLU A 180 0.52 -7.02 10.70
CA GLU A 180 0.00 -5.71 11.11
C GLU A 180 -1.52 -5.75 11.33
N ILE A 181 -2.27 -6.37 10.41
CA ILE A 181 -3.73 -6.48 10.50
C ILE A 181 -4.15 -7.38 11.66
N MET A 182 -3.43 -8.47 11.90
CA MET A 182 -3.75 -9.41 12.98
C MET A 182 -3.29 -8.91 14.35
N ALA A 183 -2.18 -8.17 14.46
CA ALA A 183 -1.60 -7.73 15.74
C ALA A 183 -2.47 -6.71 16.49
N VAL A 184 -3.35 -5.97 15.82
CA VAL A 184 -4.26 -5.00 16.45
C VAL A 184 -5.26 -5.69 17.40
N SER A 185 -5.42 -7.03 17.32
CA SER A 185 -6.28 -7.81 18.23
C SER A 185 -5.67 -7.98 19.63
N TYR A 186 -4.36 -8.05 19.76
CA TYR A 186 -3.70 -8.38 21.04
C TYR A 186 -3.67 -7.24 22.05
N THR A 187 -3.71 -6.00 21.61
CA THR A 187 -3.70 -4.84 22.52
C THR A 187 -5.05 -4.62 23.20
N HIS A 188 -6.14 -5.10 22.63
CA HIS A 188 -7.48 -4.93 23.21
C HIS A 188 -7.82 -6.00 24.27
N LEU A 189 -7.30 -7.21 24.12
CA LEU A 189 -7.45 -8.28 25.13
C LEU A 189 -6.68 -7.95 26.42
N ARG A 190 -5.53 -7.30 26.31
CA ARG A 190 -4.71 -6.95 27.48
C ARG A 190 -5.25 -5.76 28.29
N ALA A 191 -6.02 -4.87 27.65
CA ALA A 191 -6.70 -3.78 28.36
C ALA A 191 -7.93 -4.26 29.14
N HIS A 192 -8.59 -5.32 28.67
CA HIS A 192 -9.77 -5.89 29.35
C HIS A 192 -9.41 -6.79 30.55
N GLU A 193 -8.20 -7.37 30.55
CA GLU A 193 -7.75 -8.20 31.68
C GLU A 193 -7.25 -7.39 32.88
N THR A 194 -6.88 -6.12 32.69
CA THR A 194 -6.43 -5.25 33.77
C THR A 194 -7.57 -4.53 34.51
N ASP A 195 -8.75 -4.43 33.92
CA ASP A 195 -9.92 -3.80 34.55
C ASP A 195 -10.76 -4.78 35.41
N SER A 196 -10.44 -6.07 35.44
CA SER A 196 -11.18 -7.05 36.23
C SER A 196 -10.57 -7.39 37.62
N TYR A 197 -9.54 -6.64 38.05
CA TYR A 197 -8.86 -6.82 39.33
C TYR A 197 -8.82 -5.54 40.20
N LEU A 198 -9.82 -4.64 40.06
CA LEU A 198 -10.02 -3.55 41.01
C LEU A 198 -11.45 -3.61 41.61
#